data_6429e70d478387c5a9f515d2ef7b8844
#
_entry.id   6429e70d478387c5a9f515d2ef7b8844
#
_cell.length_a   1.000
_cell.length_b   1.000
_cell.length_c   1.000
_cell.angle_alpha   90.00
_cell.angle_beta   90.00
_cell.angle_gamma   90.00
#
_symmetry.space_group_name_H-M   'P 1'
#
loop_
_entity.id
_entity.type
_entity.pdbx_description
1 polymer ?
#
loop_
_entity_poly.entity_id
_entity_poly.type
_entity_poly.pdbx_seq_one_letter_code
_entity_poly.pdbx_strand_id
1 'polypeptide(L)'
;MHHLILNRGMAPSTMSRAQQLLAGLQAAGDESRQLQAVIEMCQLLVMGNEDTLAGFPVRQVVPALIVLLKMEHNFDLMNHASRALTYMMEALPRSSAVIVDAIPTFLEKLQRIECMDVAEQSLTALEMLSKKHNKAILHAKGVPACFAYIDFFSISAQNKALAVTANCCQVCIEIYY
;
A
#
# COMPACT_ATOMS: atom_id res chain seq x y z
N MET A 1 2.24 25.42 48.72
CA MET A 1 2.94 24.36 47.96
C MET A 1 2.23 24.22 46.63
N HIS A 2 2.73 24.92 45.62
CA HIS A 2 2.19 24.79 44.26
C HIS A 2 2.93 23.64 43.55
N HIS A 3 2.21 22.55 43.31
CA HIS A 3 2.68 21.55 42.36
C HIS A 3 2.58 22.14 40.95
N LEU A 4 3.70 22.60 40.45
CA LEU A 4 3.93 22.77 39.00
C LEU A 4 3.88 21.38 38.39
N ILE A 5 2.74 21.01 37.86
CA ILE A 5 2.62 19.93 36.92
C ILE A 5 3.32 20.44 35.66
N LEU A 6 4.57 20.08 35.50
CA LEU A 6 5.28 20.16 34.23
C LEU A 6 4.50 19.31 33.23
N ASN A 7 3.66 19.98 32.47
CA ASN A 7 3.08 19.42 31.27
C ASN A 7 4.24 19.16 30.31
N ARG A 8 4.93 18.02 30.51
CA ARG A 8 5.82 17.51 29.49
C ARG A 8 4.93 17.29 28.30
N GLY A 9 5.09 18.12 27.27
CA GLY A 9 4.42 17.94 26.01
C GLY A 9 4.62 16.49 25.59
N MET A 10 3.59 15.67 25.77
CA MET A 10 3.60 14.32 25.23
C MET A 10 3.80 14.48 23.75
N ALA A 11 4.85 13.88 23.19
CA ALA A 11 4.91 13.63 21.77
C ALA A 11 3.53 13.10 21.35
N PRO A 12 2.90 13.63 20.27
CA PRO A 12 1.58 13.17 19.88
C PRO A 12 1.63 11.64 19.85
N SER A 13 0.64 10.98 20.46
CA SER A 13 0.55 9.53 20.41
C SER A 13 0.61 9.08 18.95
N THR A 14 1.09 7.88 18.66
CA THR A 14 1.16 7.34 17.29
C THR A 14 -0.20 7.46 16.60
N MET A 15 -1.30 7.28 17.35
CA MET A 15 -2.66 7.47 16.88
C MET A 15 -2.93 8.92 16.46
N SER A 16 -2.56 9.89 17.29
CA SER A 16 -2.70 11.32 16.97
C SER A 16 -1.87 11.69 15.74
N ARG A 17 -0.66 11.14 15.62
CA ARG A 17 0.19 11.35 14.44
C ARG A 17 -0.45 10.76 13.19
N ALA A 18 -0.98 9.53 13.26
CA ALA A 18 -1.67 8.90 12.16
C ALA A 18 -2.90 9.70 11.69
N GLN A 19 -3.67 10.26 12.63
CA GLN A 19 -4.82 11.11 12.31
C GLN A 19 -4.41 12.42 11.62
N GLN A 20 -3.34 13.07 12.06
CA GLN A 20 -2.81 14.26 11.42
C GLN A 20 -2.33 13.98 9.99
N LEU A 21 -1.64 12.87 9.79
CA LEU A 21 -1.18 12.44 8.47
C LEU A 21 -2.34 12.08 7.55
N LEU A 22 -3.36 11.42 8.08
CA LEU A 22 -4.60 11.13 7.34
C LEU A 22 -5.24 12.43 6.82
N ALA A 23 -5.35 13.46 7.65
CA ALA A 23 -5.87 14.75 7.23
C ALA A 23 -5.05 15.36 6.09
N GLY A 24 -3.72 15.20 6.13
CA GLY A 24 -2.82 15.61 5.05
C GLY A 24 -3.04 14.83 3.75
N LEU A 25 -3.21 13.50 3.82
CA LEU A 25 -3.54 12.69 2.65
C LEU A 25 -4.84 13.10 1.99
N GLN A 26 -5.82 13.50 2.79
CA GLN A 26 -7.17 13.90 2.35
C GLN A 26 -7.27 15.37 1.92
N ALA A 27 -6.19 16.14 1.95
CA ALA A 27 -6.15 17.54 1.53
C ALA A 27 -6.27 17.68 -0.01
N ALA A 28 -7.44 17.39 -0.55
CA ALA A 28 -7.71 17.43 -1.97
C ALA A 28 -7.38 18.81 -2.57
N GLY A 29 -6.66 18.83 -3.70
CA GLY A 29 -6.23 20.06 -4.36
C GLY A 29 -4.91 20.64 -3.81
N ASP A 30 -4.40 20.14 -2.67
CA ASP A 30 -3.09 20.52 -2.13
C ASP A 30 -2.11 19.35 -2.22
N GLU A 31 -1.57 19.13 -3.41
CA GLU A 31 -0.68 17.99 -3.68
C GLU A 31 0.64 18.08 -2.92
N SER A 32 1.13 19.28 -2.62
CA SER A 32 2.33 19.45 -1.79
C SER A 32 2.09 18.94 -0.37
N ARG A 33 0.95 19.25 0.21
CA ARG A 33 0.56 18.76 1.54
C ARG A 33 0.32 17.26 1.52
N GLN A 34 -0.33 16.75 0.48
CA GLN A 34 -0.54 15.31 0.30
C GLN A 34 0.78 14.56 0.18
N LEU A 35 1.73 15.09 -0.58
CA LEU A 35 3.06 14.49 -0.74
C LEU A 35 3.84 14.47 0.58
N GLN A 36 3.85 15.58 1.31
CA GLN A 36 4.46 15.63 2.64
C GLN A 36 3.85 14.59 3.57
N ALA A 37 2.54 14.51 3.60
CA ALA A 37 1.81 13.57 4.45
C ALA A 37 2.12 12.10 4.08
N VAL A 38 2.15 11.74 2.79
CA VAL A 38 2.43 10.36 2.39
C VAL A 38 3.88 9.96 2.64
N ILE A 39 4.83 10.88 2.49
CA ILE A 39 6.24 10.62 2.84
C ILE A 39 6.37 10.32 4.34
N GLU A 40 5.77 11.15 5.19
CA GLU A 40 5.78 10.94 6.63
C GLU A 40 5.01 9.68 7.05
N MET A 41 3.93 9.35 6.35
CA MET A 41 3.19 8.10 6.55
C MET A 41 4.09 6.89 6.26
N CYS A 42 4.86 6.90 5.18
CA CYS A 42 5.83 5.86 4.88
C CYS A 42 6.86 5.69 6.01
N GLN A 43 7.38 6.79 6.54
CA GLN A 43 8.33 6.76 7.65
C GLN A 43 7.71 6.14 8.91
N LEU A 44 6.48 6.53 9.24
CA LEU A 44 5.75 6.00 10.38
C LEU A 44 5.54 4.48 10.25
N LEU A 45 5.15 4.02 9.07
CA LEU A 45 4.87 2.60 8.81
C LEU A 45 6.12 1.74 8.78
N VAL A 46 7.21 2.23 8.18
CA VAL A 46 8.50 1.51 8.14
C VAL A 46 9.05 1.25 9.54
N MET A 47 8.89 2.21 10.45
CA MET A 47 9.39 2.12 11.81
C MET A 47 8.41 1.44 12.77
N GLY A 48 7.18 1.19 12.33
CA GLY A 48 6.09 0.68 13.16
C GLY A 48 5.95 -0.83 13.12
N ASN A 49 5.19 -1.34 14.08
CA ASN A 49 4.74 -2.72 14.16
C ASN A 49 3.34 -2.78 14.78
N GLU A 50 2.77 -3.96 14.95
CA GLU A 50 1.43 -4.13 15.51
C GLU A 50 1.25 -3.48 16.89
N ASP A 51 2.31 -3.47 17.72
CA ASP A 51 2.26 -2.88 19.06
C ASP A 51 2.31 -1.35 19.01
N THR A 52 3.25 -0.79 18.25
CA THR A 52 3.43 0.67 18.14
C THR A 52 2.33 1.34 17.32
N LEU A 53 1.69 0.60 16.41
CA LEU A 53 0.61 1.07 15.53
C LEU A 53 -0.77 0.56 15.98
N ALA A 54 -0.91 0.15 17.23
CA ALA A 54 -2.20 -0.28 17.77
C ALA A 54 -3.28 0.81 17.56
N GLY A 55 -4.41 0.42 16.96
CA GLY A 55 -5.47 1.37 16.64
C GLY A 55 -5.23 2.23 15.39
N PHE A 56 -4.21 1.95 14.61
CA PHE A 56 -3.97 2.65 13.33
C PHE A 56 -5.22 2.60 12.43
N PRO A 57 -5.66 3.74 11.87
CA PRO A 57 -6.93 3.83 11.15
C PRO A 57 -6.83 3.29 9.72
N VAL A 58 -6.58 1.99 9.57
CA VAL A 58 -6.38 1.31 8.28
C VAL A 58 -7.54 1.59 7.32
N ARG A 59 -8.78 1.49 7.79
CA ARG A 59 -9.98 1.63 6.95
C ARG A 59 -10.16 3.04 6.37
N GLN A 60 -9.56 4.04 6.99
CA GLN A 60 -9.58 5.43 6.51
C GLN A 60 -8.34 5.76 5.67
N VAL A 61 -7.18 5.26 6.06
CA VAL A 61 -5.91 5.53 5.40
C VAL A 61 -5.83 4.83 4.04
N VAL A 62 -6.25 3.59 3.94
CA VAL A 62 -6.18 2.82 2.67
C VAL A 62 -6.95 3.50 1.54
N PRO A 63 -8.22 3.92 1.70
CA PRO A 63 -8.91 4.64 0.63
C PRO A 63 -8.22 5.94 0.23
N ALA A 64 -7.66 6.69 1.19
CA ALA A 64 -6.93 7.91 0.90
C ALA A 64 -5.66 7.64 0.08
N LEU A 65 -4.94 6.57 0.38
CA LEU A 65 -3.77 6.15 -0.39
C LEU A 65 -4.14 5.67 -1.81
N ILE A 66 -5.26 4.99 -1.97
CA ILE A 66 -5.76 4.58 -3.28
C ILE A 66 -6.06 5.79 -4.16
N VAL A 67 -6.63 6.85 -3.59
CA VAL A 67 -6.85 8.11 -4.33
C VAL A 67 -5.54 8.68 -4.84
N LEU A 68 -4.49 8.72 -4.01
CA LEU A 68 -3.16 9.18 -4.43
C LEU A 68 -2.54 8.27 -5.50
N LEU A 69 -2.72 6.97 -5.38
CA LEU A 69 -2.23 5.98 -6.35
C LEU A 69 -2.85 6.18 -7.75
N LYS A 70 -4.02 6.77 -7.83
CA LYS A 70 -4.72 7.06 -9.09
C LYS A 70 -4.34 8.41 -9.72
N MET A 71 -3.52 9.21 -9.08
CA MET A 71 -3.09 10.53 -9.57
C MET A 71 -1.99 10.40 -10.63
N GLU A 72 -2.35 10.04 -11.85
CA GLU A 72 -1.43 9.71 -12.94
C GLU A 72 -0.53 10.88 -13.38
N HIS A 73 -0.93 12.12 -13.11
CA HIS A 73 -0.14 13.33 -13.38
C HIS A 73 0.98 13.59 -12.37
N ASN A 74 1.02 12.86 -11.26
CA ASN A 74 1.98 13.06 -10.18
C ASN A 74 2.64 11.74 -9.75
N PHE A 75 3.77 11.42 -10.37
CA PHE A 75 4.49 10.17 -10.13
C PHE A 75 5.00 10.04 -8.69
N ASP A 76 5.38 11.15 -8.05
CA ASP A 76 5.84 11.13 -6.66
C ASP A 76 4.73 10.71 -5.70
N LEU A 77 3.52 11.24 -5.87
CA LEU A 77 2.35 10.82 -5.09
C LEU A 77 2.04 9.35 -5.31
N MET A 78 1.97 8.90 -6.55
CA MET A 78 1.70 7.49 -6.85
C MET A 78 2.76 6.56 -6.25
N ASN A 79 4.03 6.90 -6.41
CA ASN A 79 5.14 6.09 -5.93
C ASN A 79 5.12 5.95 -4.40
N HIS A 80 4.98 7.06 -3.68
CA HIS A 80 4.90 7.02 -2.23
C HIS A 80 3.62 6.34 -1.72
N ALA A 81 2.49 6.53 -2.40
CA ALA A 81 1.24 5.84 -2.04
C ALA A 81 1.37 4.32 -2.17
N SER A 82 1.96 3.83 -3.25
CA SER A 82 2.18 2.40 -3.45
C SER A 82 3.13 1.82 -2.38
N ARG A 83 4.18 2.55 -2.03
CA ARG A 83 5.11 2.16 -0.95
C ARG A 83 4.42 2.15 0.41
N ALA A 84 3.60 3.15 0.71
CA ALA A 84 2.86 3.21 1.97
C ALA A 84 1.96 1.97 2.13
N LEU A 85 1.30 1.53 1.08
CA LEU A 85 0.47 0.32 1.11
C LEU A 85 1.30 -0.95 1.36
N THR A 86 2.47 -1.10 0.75
CA THR A 86 3.36 -2.24 1.01
C THR A 86 3.93 -2.22 2.42
N TYR A 87 4.39 -1.08 2.91
CA TYR A 87 4.88 -0.93 4.28
C TYR A 87 3.79 -1.19 5.31
N MET A 88 2.55 -0.79 5.01
CA MET A 88 1.41 -1.08 5.88
C MET A 88 1.17 -2.59 6.01
N MET A 89 1.25 -3.35 4.92
CA MET A 89 1.12 -4.80 4.97
C MET A 89 2.26 -5.48 5.74
N GLU A 90 3.46 -4.92 5.70
CA GLU A 90 4.60 -5.42 6.48
C GLU A 90 4.42 -5.13 7.97
N ALA A 91 4.05 -3.90 8.33
CA ALA A 91 3.88 -3.49 9.72
C ALA A 91 2.61 -4.06 10.36
N LEU A 92 1.54 -4.14 9.59
CA LEU A 92 0.19 -4.55 9.99
C LEU A 92 -0.34 -5.61 9.02
N PRO A 93 0.05 -6.89 9.17
CA PRO A 93 -0.32 -7.94 8.21
C PRO A 93 -1.83 -8.08 7.98
N ARG A 94 -2.65 -7.81 9.00
CA ARG A 94 -4.12 -7.85 8.88
C ARG A 94 -4.68 -6.74 7.99
N SER A 95 -3.92 -5.68 7.73
CA SER A 95 -4.32 -4.60 6.83
C SER A 95 -4.58 -5.09 5.40
N SER A 96 -4.03 -6.22 5.02
CA SER A 96 -4.25 -6.82 3.69
C SER A 96 -5.73 -7.02 3.38
N ALA A 97 -6.56 -7.30 4.39
CA ALA A 97 -8.01 -7.45 4.22
C ALA A 97 -8.71 -6.18 3.71
N VAL A 98 -8.12 -5.00 3.97
CA VAL A 98 -8.61 -3.72 3.45
C VAL A 98 -7.88 -3.34 2.16
N ILE A 99 -6.58 -3.62 2.09
CA ILE A 99 -5.73 -3.28 0.92
C ILE A 99 -6.13 -4.07 -0.33
N VAL A 100 -6.87 -5.17 -0.20
CA VAL A 100 -7.47 -5.87 -1.36
C VAL A 100 -8.28 -4.95 -2.26
N ASP A 101 -8.82 -3.85 -1.75
CA ASP A 101 -9.56 -2.86 -2.52
C ASP A 101 -8.66 -2.11 -3.53
N ALA A 102 -7.35 -2.14 -3.34
CA ALA A 102 -6.37 -1.55 -4.24
C ALA A 102 -5.97 -2.48 -5.41
N ILE A 103 -6.37 -3.75 -5.39
CA ILE A 103 -5.99 -4.72 -6.43
C ILE A 103 -6.28 -4.21 -7.84
N PRO A 104 -7.47 -3.71 -8.16
CA PRO A 104 -7.75 -3.21 -9.51
C PRO A 104 -6.80 -2.09 -9.94
N THR A 105 -6.46 -1.20 -9.01
CA THR A 105 -5.55 -0.07 -9.28
C THR A 105 -4.12 -0.56 -9.51
N PHE A 106 -3.63 -1.51 -8.72
CA PHE A 106 -2.31 -2.11 -8.94
C PHE A 106 -2.23 -2.82 -10.30
N LEU A 107 -3.26 -3.55 -10.69
CA LEU A 107 -3.30 -4.24 -11.99
C LEU A 107 -3.35 -3.26 -13.15
N GLU A 108 -4.04 -2.14 -13.01
CA GLU A 108 -4.05 -1.07 -13.99
C GLU A 108 -2.64 -0.50 -14.21
N LYS A 109 -1.85 -0.32 -13.13
CA LYS A 109 -0.45 0.14 -13.21
C LYS A 109 0.44 -0.82 -13.99
N LEU A 110 0.11 -2.10 -14.03
CA LEU A 110 0.83 -3.10 -14.83
C LEU A 110 0.41 -3.14 -16.29
N GLN A 111 -0.83 -2.80 -16.58
CA GLN A 111 -1.39 -2.81 -17.93
C GLN A 111 -1.12 -1.50 -18.67
N ARG A 112 -0.94 -0.42 -17.94
CA ARG A 112 -0.68 0.92 -18.45
C ARG A 112 0.47 1.55 -17.69
N ILE A 113 1.69 1.21 -18.11
CA ILE A 113 2.90 1.63 -17.41
C ILE A 113 3.28 3.05 -17.82
N GLU A 114 3.14 3.99 -16.92
CA GLU A 114 3.60 5.37 -17.07
C GLU A 114 4.84 5.64 -16.22
N CYS A 115 5.00 4.92 -15.11
CA CYS A 115 6.14 4.98 -14.21
C CYS A 115 6.55 3.57 -13.82
N MET A 116 7.78 3.19 -14.15
CA MET A 116 8.28 1.84 -13.88
C MET A 116 8.36 1.55 -12.38
N ASP A 117 8.76 2.53 -11.56
CA ASP A 117 8.82 2.36 -10.10
C ASP A 117 7.45 2.03 -9.51
N VAL A 118 6.39 2.68 -9.98
CA VAL A 118 5.01 2.40 -9.54
C VAL A 118 4.58 1.00 -9.98
N ALA A 119 4.91 0.60 -11.21
CA ALA A 119 4.58 -0.73 -11.71
C ALA A 119 5.28 -1.83 -10.90
N GLU A 120 6.57 -1.69 -10.62
CA GLU A 120 7.32 -2.66 -9.82
C GLU A 120 6.86 -2.69 -8.35
N GLN A 121 6.51 -1.55 -7.76
CA GLN A 121 5.89 -1.49 -6.44
C GLN A 121 4.51 -2.15 -6.42
N SER A 122 3.75 -2.03 -7.49
CA SER A 122 2.47 -2.72 -7.65
C SER A 122 2.64 -4.24 -7.65
N LEU A 123 3.68 -4.76 -8.30
CA LEU A 123 4.03 -6.19 -8.24
C LEU A 123 4.43 -6.62 -6.83
N THR A 124 5.18 -5.80 -6.10
CA THR A 124 5.52 -6.07 -4.70
C THR A 124 4.27 -6.19 -3.84
N ALA A 125 3.32 -5.26 -3.98
CA ALA A 125 2.06 -5.29 -3.26
C ALA A 125 1.21 -6.51 -3.63
N LEU A 126 1.11 -6.82 -4.92
CA LEU A 126 0.35 -7.99 -5.40
C LEU A 126 0.95 -9.32 -4.92
N GLU A 127 2.28 -9.43 -4.86
CA GLU A 127 2.91 -10.61 -4.29
C GLU A 127 2.52 -10.81 -2.83
N MET A 128 2.58 -9.77 -2.02
CA MET A 128 2.16 -9.82 -0.62
C MET A 128 0.68 -10.20 -0.49
N LEU A 129 -0.18 -9.57 -1.29
CA LEU A 129 -1.62 -9.85 -1.30
C LEU A 129 -1.94 -11.27 -1.78
N SER A 130 -1.16 -11.81 -2.72
CA SER A 130 -1.41 -13.13 -3.31
C SER A 130 -1.29 -14.28 -2.31
N LYS A 131 -0.59 -14.09 -1.21
CA LYS A 131 -0.42 -15.12 -0.17
C LYS A 131 -1.73 -15.44 0.56
N LYS A 132 -2.61 -14.44 0.75
CA LYS A 132 -3.88 -14.59 1.46
C LYS A 132 -5.10 -14.29 0.60
N HIS A 133 -4.94 -13.54 -0.48
CA HIS A 133 -6.02 -13.01 -1.32
C HIS A 133 -5.84 -13.37 -2.80
N ASN A 134 -5.29 -14.56 -3.06
CA ASN A 134 -5.05 -15.06 -4.40
C ASN A 134 -6.33 -15.14 -5.24
N LYS A 135 -7.47 -15.51 -4.64
CA LYS A 135 -8.76 -15.56 -5.35
C LYS A 135 -9.18 -14.19 -5.88
N ALA A 136 -9.02 -13.14 -5.09
CA ALA A 136 -9.35 -11.78 -5.49
C ALA A 136 -8.51 -11.32 -6.68
N ILE A 137 -7.21 -11.65 -6.68
CA ILE A 137 -6.29 -11.33 -7.78
C ILE A 137 -6.68 -12.13 -9.05
N LEU A 138 -6.96 -13.41 -8.90
CA LEU A 138 -7.35 -14.27 -10.01
C LEU A 138 -8.66 -13.79 -10.66
N HIS A 139 -9.66 -13.47 -9.86
CA HIS A 139 -10.95 -12.94 -10.34
C HIS A 139 -10.82 -11.58 -11.04
N ALA A 140 -9.87 -10.75 -10.61
CA ALA A 140 -9.57 -9.47 -11.23
C ALA A 140 -8.71 -9.59 -12.51
N LYS A 141 -8.43 -10.81 -12.99
CA LYS A 141 -7.55 -11.10 -14.13
C LYS A 141 -6.10 -10.66 -13.89
N GLY A 142 -5.62 -10.88 -12.68
CA GLY A 142 -4.29 -10.47 -12.25
C GLY A 142 -3.16 -11.19 -12.96
N VAL A 143 -3.32 -12.47 -13.31
CA VAL A 143 -2.27 -13.24 -13.98
C VAL A 143 -1.96 -12.67 -15.36
N PRO A 144 -2.92 -12.46 -16.26
CA PRO A 144 -2.63 -11.79 -17.54
C PRO A 144 -2.00 -10.40 -17.38
N ALA A 145 -2.45 -9.63 -16.41
CA ALA A 145 -1.90 -8.29 -16.12
C ALA A 145 -0.43 -8.35 -15.72
N CYS A 146 -0.02 -9.32 -14.91
CA CYS A 146 1.37 -9.52 -14.49
C CYS A 146 2.29 -9.82 -15.67
N PHE A 147 1.81 -10.46 -16.73
CA PHE A 147 2.60 -10.86 -17.88
C PHE A 147 2.53 -9.88 -19.06
N ALA A 148 1.61 -8.91 -19.04
CA ALA A 148 1.38 -8.02 -20.18
C ALA A 148 2.67 -7.33 -20.68
N TYR A 149 3.52 -6.89 -19.75
CA TYR A 149 4.78 -6.19 -20.06
C TYR A 149 5.95 -6.72 -19.24
N ILE A 150 5.96 -8.01 -18.93
CA ILE A 150 6.93 -8.61 -18.02
C ILE A 150 8.39 -8.44 -18.48
N ASP A 151 8.63 -8.39 -19.78
CA ASP A 151 9.98 -8.26 -20.34
C ASP A 151 10.64 -6.91 -20.03
N PHE A 152 9.84 -5.90 -19.68
CA PHE A 152 10.33 -4.57 -19.34
C PHE A 152 10.73 -4.43 -17.87
N PHE A 153 10.41 -5.42 -17.03
CA PHE A 153 10.68 -5.37 -15.60
C PHE A 153 12.08 -5.87 -15.26
N SER A 154 12.58 -5.42 -14.10
CA SER A 154 13.76 -6.01 -13.48
C SER A 154 13.56 -7.51 -13.19
N ILE A 155 14.65 -8.25 -13.05
CA ILE A 155 14.59 -9.67 -12.70
C ILE A 155 13.85 -9.87 -11.37
N SER A 156 14.07 -8.99 -10.40
CA SER A 156 13.36 -9.03 -9.12
C SER A 156 11.84 -8.87 -9.30
N ALA A 157 11.40 -7.93 -10.13
CA ALA A 157 9.99 -7.72 -10.42
C ALA A 157 9.38 -8.88 -11.22
N GLN A 158 10.13 -9.45 -12.20
CA GLN A 158 9.70 -10.64 -12.91
C GLN A 158 9.47 -11.83 -11.96
N ASN A 159 10.36 -12.02 -10.99
CA ASN A 159 10.20 -13.05 -9.98
C ASN A 159 8.95 -12.85 -9.12
N LYS A 160 8.60 -11.61 -8.82
CA LYS A 160 7.36 -11.29 -8.10
C LYS A 160 6.12 -11.61 -8.94
N ALA A 161 6.13 -11.29 -10.23
CA ALA A 161 5.06 -11.67 -11.16
C ALA A 161 4.85 -13.19 -11.21
N LEU A 162 5.95 -13.95 -11.24
CA LEU A 162 5.90 -15.41 -11.19
C LEU A 162 5.35 -15.92 -9.85
N ALA A 163 5.74 -15.30 -8.73
CA ALA A 163 5.25 -15.66 -7.41
C ALA A 163 3.74 -15.39 -7.28
N VAL A 164 3.25 -14.26 -7.78
CA VAL A 164 1.80 -13.96 -7.84
C VAL A 164 1.07 -15.05 -8.60
N THR A 165 1.59 -15.42 -9.77
CA THR A 165 1.01 -16.45 -10.63
C THR A 165 0.98 -17.81 -9.92
N ALA A 166 2.08 -18.20 -9.29
CA ALA A 166 2.15 -19.46 -8.54
C ALA A 166 1.13 -19.51 -7.41
N ASN A 167 0.99 -18.43 -6.65
CA ASN A 167 0.01 -18.33 -5.56
C ASN A 167 -1.44 -18.37 -6.09
N CYS A 168 -1.71 -17.78 -7.25
CA CYS A 168 -3.02 -17.85 -7.91
C CYS A 168 -3.33 -19.25 -8.44
N CYS A 169 -2.34 -20.00 -8.91
CA CYS A 169 -2.53 -21.37 -9.39
C CYS A 169 -2.95 -22.35 -8.30
N GLN A 170 -2.64 -22.09 -7.04
CA GLN A 170 -3.09 -22.92 -5.91
C GLN A 170 -4.61 -23.00 -5.82
N VAL A 171 -5.31 -21.93 -6.17
CA VAL A 171 -6.79 -21.91 -6.23
C VAL A 171 -7.33 -22.90 -7.25
N CYS A 172 -6.66 -23.03 -8.39
CA CYS A 172 -7.07 -23.96 -9.44
C CYS A 172 -6.96 -25.42 -8.98
N ILE A 173 -5.94 -25.73 -8.18
CA ILE A 173 -5.76 -27.08 -7.62
C ILE A 173 -6.88 -27.45 -6.65
N GLU A 174 -7.28 -26.51 -5.78
CA GLU A 174 -8.36 -26.73 -4.81
C GLU A 174 -9.74 -26.96 -5.45
N ILE A 175 -9.95 -26.47 -6.69
CA ILE A 175 -11.22 -26.62 -7.40
C ILE A 175 -11.31 -27.98 -8.11
N TYR A 176 -10.19 -28.61 -8.46
CA TYR A 176 -10.13 -29.84 -9.25
C TYR A 176 -9.80 -31.10 -8.43
N TYR A 177 -9.62 -30.99 -7.12
CA TYR A 177 -9.43 -32.09 -6.17
C TYR A 177 -10.42 -32.02 -5.01
#